data_7e84a9fa97d58c71ffd4673c43c38c2a
#
_entry.id   7e84a9fa97d58c71ffd4673c43c38c2a
#
_cell.length_a   1.000
_cell.length_b   1.000
_cell.length_c   1.000
_cell.angle_alpha   90.00
_cell.angle_beta   90.00
_cell.angle_gamma   90.00
#
_symmetry.space_group_name_H-M   'P 1'
#
loop_
_entity.id
_entity.type
_entity.pdbx_description
1 polymer ?
#
loop_
_entity_poly.entity_id
_entity_poly.type
_entity_poly.pdbx_seq_one_letter_code
_entity_poly.pdbx_strand_id
1 'polypeptide(L)'
;MKNGTKRNCIFIFLAVFTLISIIAVWPDSGKDHDVGFTSAELKFEEKTEKDSTADSSITTYTFLNEAEETTWAIDRGYAVMKQLKNAEGQEIEERYFDADGNPVKLYDSYYGVEYEYHDHEAIIRYLDSEGNTMPLATYSTIVRTLDDAGRAVDDYYYNLDMQPVQWTGCYGIHRDYDGNGWNNRITYLDRNGQPVLCSSGYAINEYKRDEEGNVTGEFYLDTQGNPTKSSVGE
;
A
#
# COMPACT_ATOMS: atom_id res chain seq x y z
N MET A 1 -5.67 -26.47 -41.58
CA MET A 1 -6.46 -25.89 -40.44
C MET A 1 -5.61 -26.06 -39.18
N LYS A 2 -4.97 -24.98 -38.73
CA LYS A 2 -4.19 -24.97 -37.46
C LYS A 2 -4.91 -24.04 -36.49
N ASN A 3 -5.54 -24.63 -35.47
CA ASN A 3 -6.14 -23.88 -34.38
C ASN A 3 -5.02 -23.35 -33.48
N GLY A 4 -4.79 -22.07 -33.52
CA GLY A 4 -3.95 -21.36 -32.57
C GLY A 4 -4.73 -21.05 -31.29
N THR A 5 -4.41 -21.77 -30.24
CA THR A 5 -4.91 -21.48 -28.90
C THR A 5 -4.33 -20.14 -28.43
N LYS A 6 -5.16 -19.11 -28.37
CA LYS A 6 -4.81 -17.84 -27.71
C LYS A 6 -4.68 -18.10 -26.20
N ARG A 7 -3.47 -18.09 -25.70
CA ARG A 7 -3.20 -17.99 -24.27
C ARG A 7 -3.57 -16.57 -23.84
N ASN A 8 -4.68 -16.44 -23.16
CA ASN A 8 -5.00 -15.24 -22.39
C ASN A 8 -4.02 -15.17 -21.21
N CYS A 9 -2.99 -14.36 -21.33
CA CYS A 9 -2.25 -13.89 -20.17
C CYS A 9 -3.18 -12.95 -19.40
N ILE A 10 -3.81 -13.47 -18.36
CA ILE A 10 -4.44 -12.65 -17.34
C ILE A 10 -3.26 -12.03 -16.59
N PHE A 11 -2.93 -10.78 -16.91
CA PHE A 11 -2.11 -9.94 -16.05
C PHE A 11 -2.93 -9.68 -14.78
N ILE A 12 -2.64 -10.44 -13.74
CA ILE A 12 -3.08 -10.12 -12.40
C ILE A 12 -2.32 -8.85 -12.03
N PHE A 13 -3.01 -7.71 -12.09
CA PHE A 13 -2.58 -6.49 -11.44
C PHE A 13 -2.50 -6.79 -9.94
N LEU A 14 -1.32 -7.15 -9.47
CA LEU A 14 -1.01 -7.12 -8.06
C LEU A 14 -0.79 -5.64 -7.69
N ALA A 15 -1.91 -4.90 -7.58
CA ALA A 15 -1.89 -3.71 -6.76
C ALA A 15 -1.50 -4.20 -5.35
N VAL A 16 -0.27 -3.87 -4.93
CA VAL A 16 0.17 -4.08 -3.55
C VAL A 16 -0.60 -3.09 -2.68
N PHE A 17 -1.92 -3.27 -2.62
CA PHE A 17 -2.71 -2.67 -1.55
C PHE A 17 -2.30 -3.40 -0.28
N THR A 18 -1.30 -2.87 0.43
CA THR A 18 -1.23 -3.10 1.86
C THR A 18 -2.50 -2.48 2.44
N LEU A 19 -3.57 -3.28 2.49
CA LEU A 19 -4.68 -3.03 3.38
C LEU A 19 -4.13 -3.21 4.80
N ILE A 20 -3.39 -2.20 5.25
CA ILE A 20 -3.32 -1.92 6.67
C ILE A 20 -4.71 -1.40 6.97
N SER A 21 -5.54 -2.25 7.59
CA SER A 21 -6.78 -1.80 8.20
C SER A 21 -6.39 -0.89 9.36
N ILE A 22 -5.96 0.33 9.04
CA ILE A 22 -5.91 1.43 9.97
C ILE A 22 -7.36 1.81 10.14
N ILE A 23 -7.99 1.40 11.23
CA ILE A 23 -9.10 2.16 11.79
C ILE A 23 -8.44 3.44 12.32
N ALA A 24 -8.10 4.34 11.42
CA ALA A 24 -7.79 5.70 11.74
C ALA A 24 -9.14 6.34 12.08
N VAL A 25 -9.35 6.62 13.37
CA VAL A 25 -10.29 7.66 13.78
C VAL A 25 -9.76 8.93 13.12
N TRP A 26 -10.42 9.37 12.05
CA TRP A 26 -10.09 10.58 11.32
C TRP A 26 -10.20 11.79 12.23
N PRO A 27 -9.16 12.59 12.45
CA PRO A 27 -9.38 13.95 12.88
C PRO A 27 -10.07 14.67 11.71
N ASP A 28 -11.21 15.26 12.02
CA ASP A 28 -11.98 16.15 11.14
C ASP A 28 -11.05 17.27 10.65
N SER A 29 -10.45 17.09 9.47
CA SER A 29 -9.71 18.15 8.79
C SER A 29 -10.77 19.06 8.18
N GLY A 30 -11.11 20.13 8.89
CA GLY A 30 -12.13 21.12 8.50
C GLY A 30 -11.80 21.88 7.20
N LYS A 31 -11.67 21.16 6.10
CA LYS A 31 -11.74 21.67 4.74
C LYS A 31 -12.98 21.09 4.10
N ASP A 32 -13.85 21.98 3.61
CA ASP A 32 -15.07 21.71 2.83
C ASP A 32 -14.77 20.87 1.57
N HIS A 33 -14.55 19.56 1.74
CA HIS A 33 -14.49 18.58 0.65
C HIS A 33 -15.76 17.72 0.57
N ASP A 34 -16.82 18.10 1.29
CA ASP A 34 -18.08 17.36 1.35
C ASP A 34 -18.97 17.49 0.09
N VAL A 35 -18.55 18.24 -0.91
CA VAL A 35 -19.29 18.39 -2.18
C VAL A 35 -18.34 18.06 -3.33
N GLY A 36 -18.34 16.82 -3.76
CA GLY A 36 -17.52 16.33 -4.85
C GLY A 36 -18.06 15.01 -5.42
N PHE A 37 -17.45 14.54 -6.48
CA PHE A 37 -17.79 13.28 -7.13
C PHE A 37 -16.92 12.16 -6.58
N THR A 38 -17.50 10.96 -6.38
CA THR A 38 -16.74 9.74 -6.15
C THR A 38 -16.10 9.25 -7.45
N SER A 39 -15.05 8.44 -7.38
CA SER A 39 -14.40 7.86 -8.57
C SER A 39 -15.36 7.05 -9.45
N ALA A 40 -16.43 6.47 -8.88
CA ALA A 40 -17.44 5.72 -9.59
C ALA A 40 -18.37 6.61 -10.45
N GLU A 41 -18.46 7.90 -10.14
CA GLU A 41 -19.27 8.90 -10.87
C GLU A 41 -18.46 9.64 -11.93
N LEU A 42 -17.16 9.41 -12.00
CA LEU A 42 -16.23 10.09 -12.87
C LEU A 42 -15.78 9.20 -14.02
N LYS A 43 -15.47 9.83 -15.17
CA LYS A 43 -14.75 9.17 -16.25
C LYS A 43 -13.28 9.01 -15.85
N PHE A 44 -12.71 7.87 -16.14
CA PHE A 44 -11.32 7.56 -15.87
C PHE A 44 -10.53 7.48 -17.17
N GLU A 45 -9.46 8.26 -17.29
CA GLU A 45 -8.54 8.23 -18.42
C GLU A 45 -7.17 7.71 -17.98
N GLU A 46 -6.60 6.82 -18.79
CA GLU A 46 -5.25 6.27 -18.61
C GLU A 46 -4.41 6.62 -19.84
N LYS A 47 -3.25 7.24 -19.63
CA LYS A 47 -2.30 7.57 -20.68
C LYS A 47 -0.90 7.13 -20.29
N THR A 48 -0.28 6.28 -21.10
CA THR A 48 1.10 5.84 -20.89
C THR A 48 2.03 6.50 -21.92
N GLU A 49 3.08 7.12 -21.42
CA GLU A 49 4.17 7.70 -22.21
C GLU A 49 5.48 6.95 -21.90
N LYS A 50 6.21 6.57 -22.92
CA LYS A 50 7.52 5.91 -22.78
C LYS A 50 8.63 6.95 -22.83
N ASP A 51 9.54 6.90 -21.86
CA ASP A 51 10.81 7.62 -21.95
C ASP A 51 11.83 6.74 -22.67
N SER A 52 12.10 7.07 -23.93
CA SER A 52 13.04 6.34 -24.76
C SER A 52 14.51 6.49 -24.32
N THR A 53 14.82 7.42 -23.42
CA THR A 53 16.18 7.69 -22.93
C THR A 53 16.48 7.01 -21.61
N ALA A 54 15.45 6.76 -20.78
CA ALA A 54 15.58 6.17 -19.45
C ALA A 54 15.08 4.71 -19.38
N ASP A 55 14.62 4.15 -20.52
CA ASP A 55 14.00 2.82 -20.61
C ASP A 55 12.91 2.62 -19.53
N SER A 56 12.10 3.68 -19.35
CA SER A 56 11.04 3.78 -18.34
C SER A 56 9.72 4.21 -18.98
N SER A 57 8.64 4.12 -18.26
CA SER A 57 7.34 4.63 -18.71
C SER A 57 6.60 5.34 -17.56
N ILE A 58 5.91 6.42 -17.91
CA ILE A 58 5.01 7.11 -16.97
C ILE A 58 3.58 6.83 -17.42
N THR A 59 2.78 6.25 -16.53
CA THR A 59 1.34 6.12 -16.73
C THR A 59 0.64 7.18 -15.89
N THR A 60 -0.15 8.02 -16.54
CA THR A 60 -0.96 9.06 -15.91
C THR A 60 -2.41 8.59 -15.88
N TYR A 61 -3.00 8.60 -14.71
CA TYR A 61 -4.41 8.29 -14.45
C TYR A 61 -5.12 9.58 -14.07
N THR A 62 -6.22 9.92 -14.76
CA THR A 62 -6.92 11.19 -14.60
C THR A 62 -8.41 10.95 -14.40
N PHE A 63 -9.00 11.58 -13.40
CA PHE A 63 -10.45 11.64 -13.23
C PHE A 63 -11.01 12.87 -13.95
N LEU A 64 -12.06 12.65 -14.75
CA LEU A 64 -12.72 13.68 -15.56
C LEU A 64 -14.20 13.77 -15.20
N ASN A 65 -14.73 15.00 -15.15
CA ASN A 65 -16.17 15.25 -15.04
C ASN A 65 -16.88 15.06 -16.39
N GLU A 66 -18.19 15.29 -16.44
CA GLU A 66 -19.00 15.18 -17.67
C GLU A 66 -18.57 16.17 -18.78
N ALA A 67 -17.93 17.29 -18.40
CA ALA A 67 -17.39 18.27 -19.36
C ALA A 67 -15.98 17.91 -19.86
N GLU A 68 -15.45 16.74 -19.49
CA GLU A 68 -14.08 16.27 -19.78
C GLU A 68 -12.99 17.13 -19.12
N GLU A 69 -13.31 17.80 -18.03
CA GLU A 69 -12.35 18.57 -17.23
C GLU A 69 -11.81 17.70 -16.09
N THR A 70 -10.49 17.82 -15.84
CA THR A 70 -9.82 17.13 -14.69
C THR A 70 -10.47 17.58 -13.39
N THR A 71 -10.84 16.61 -12.56
CA THR A 71 -11.56 16.89 -11.31
C THR A 71 -11.15 15.96 -10.19
N TRP A 72 -11.42 16.39 -8.96
CA TRP A 72 -11.09 15.67 -7.73
C TRP A 72 -12.04 14.49 -7.49
N ALA A 73 -11.49 13.29 -7.24
CA ALA A 73 -12.25 12.13 -6.77
C ALA A 73 -12.17 12.06 -5.23
N ILE A 74 -13.29 12.34 -4.56
CA ILE A 74 -13.32 12.50 -3.09
C ILE A 74 -12.96 11.20 -2.34
N ASP A 75 -13.34 10.04 -2.88
CA ASP A 75 -13.04 8.72 -2.33
C ASP A 75 -11.61 8.25 -2.63
N ARG A 76 -10.89 8.94 -3.51
CA ARG A 76 -9.49 8.66 -3.87
C ARG A 76 -8.51 9.64 -3.24
N GLY A 77 -8.92 10.88 -2.99
CA GLY A 77 -8.08 11.93 -2.43
C GLY A 77 -7.10 12.55 -3.42
N TYR A 78 -7.39 12.46 -4.74
CA TYR A 78 -6.62 13.10 -5.81
C TYR A 78 -7.46 13.27 -7.09
N ALA A 79 -6.99 14.12 -8.00
CA ALA A 79 -7.52 14.24 -9.35
C ALA A 79 -6.68 13.47 -10.38
N VAL A 80 -5.36 13.46 -10.19
CA VAL A 80 -4.39 12.81 -11.07
C VAL A 80 -3.43 11.96 -10.24
N MET A 81 -3.15 10.74 -10.71
CA MET A 81 -2.09 9.89 -10.21
C MET A 81 -1.10 9.60 -11.32
N LYS A 82 0.20 9.66 -11.03
CA LYS A 82 1.27 9.29 -11.97
C LYS A 82 2.06 8.13 -11.39
N GLN A 83 2.22 7.08 -12.20
CA GLN A 83 3.07 5.93 -11.89
C GLN A 83 4.26 5.91 -12.84
N LEU A 84 5.47 5.91 -12.28
CA LEU A 84 6.71 5.66 -13.01
C LEU A 84 7.04 4.16 -12.92
N LYS A 85 7.33 3.54 -14.06
CA LYS A 85 7.72 2.13 -14.14
C LYS A 85 9.10 2.01 -14.79
N ASN A 86 9.91 1.06 -14.30
CA ASN A 86 11.21 0.71 -14.90
C ASN A 86 11.04 -0.15 -16.17
N ALA A 87 12.17 -0.56 -16.77
CA ALA A 87 12.21 -1.38 -17.98
C ALA A 87 11.50 -2.74 -17.85
N GLU A 88 11.52 -3.31 -16.64
CA GLU A 88 10.88 -4.58 -16.29
C GLU A 88 9.36 -4.42 -16.06
N GLY A 89 8.86 -3.17 -16.10
CA GLY A 89 7.46 -2.83 -15.86
C GLY A 89 7.06 -2.79 -14.38
N GLN A 90 8.03 -2.81 -13.47
CA GLN A 90 7.79 -2.64 -12.04
C GLN A 90 7.57 -1.17 -11.74
N GLU A 91 6.60 -0.86 -10.90
CA GLU A 91 6.36 0.49 -10.39
C GLU A 91 7.50 0.89 -9.45
N ILE A 92 8.14 2.03 -9.75
CA ILE A 92 9.25 2.56 -8.96
C ILE A 92 8.92 3.89 -8.29
N GLU A 93 7.85 4.59 -8.72
CA GLU A 93 7.33 5.79 -8.05
C GLU A 93 5.84 5.97 -8.33
N GLU A 94 5.10 6.45 -7.34
CA GLU A 94 3.71 6.89 -7.46
C GLU A 94 3.55 8.28 -6.82
N ARG A 95 2.86 9.20 -7.52
CA ARG A 95 2.64 10.59 -7.08
C ARG A 95 1.19 11.01 -7.33
N TYR A 96 0.68 11.90 -6.46
CA TYR A 96 -0.70 12.37 -6.49
C TYR A 96 -0.79 13.88 -6.66
N PHE A 97 -1.80 14.34 -7.45
CA PHE A 97 -1.95 15.74 -7.82
C PHE A 97 -3.42 16.15 -7.78
N ASP A 98 -3.66 17.45 -7.55
CA ASP A 98 -4.96 18.07 -7.76
C ASP A 98 -5.25 18.31 -9.25
N ALA A 99 -6.41 18.94 -9.56
CA ALA A 99 -6.82 19.23 -10.93
C ALA A 99 -5.94 20.27 -11.63
N ASP A 100 -5.26 21.13 -10.86
CA ASP A 100 -4.36 22.15 -11.35
C ASP A 100 -2.92 21.64 -11.52
N GLY A 101 -2.66 20.36 -11.14
CA GLY A 101 -1.36 19.73 -11.24
C GLY A 101 -0.43 19.99 -10.06
N ASN A 102 -0.93 20.55 -8.96
CA ASN A 102 -0.13 20.68 -7.74
C ASN A 102 -0.09 19.35 -6.98
N PRO A 103 1.07 18.98 -6.38
CA PRO A 103 1.16 17.79 -5.54
C PRO A 103 0.20 17.85 -4.35
N VAL A 104 -0.49 16.74 -4.06
CA VAL A 104 -1.41 16.62 -2.92
C VAL A 104 -1.04 15.45 -2.03
N LYS A 105 -1.38 15.58 -0.75
CA LYS A 105 -1.23 14.47 0.20
C LYS A 105 -2.35 13.46 0.02
N LEU A 106 -1.98 12.22 -0.21
CA LEU A 106 -2.94 11.12 -0.12
C LEU A 106 -3.29 10.89 1.35
N TYR A 107 -4.58 10.97 1.66
CA TYR A 107 -5.13 10.81 3.02
C TYR A 107 -4.40 11.65 4.09
N ASP A 108 -4.05 12.90 3.78
CA ASP A 108 -3.31 13.82 4.64
C ASP A 108 -1.94 13.28 5.15
N SER A 109 -1.41 12.25 4.50
CA SER A 109 -0.20 11.54 4.94
C SER A 109 1.05 11.88 4.12
N TYR A 110 1.08 11.52 2.85
CA TYR A 110 2.26 11.61 1.98
C TYR A 110 1.88 12.04 0.56
N TYR A 111 2.85 12.55 -0.21
CA TYR A 111 2.63 13.05 -1.58
C TYR A 111 2.96 12.02 -2.66
N GLY A 112 3.61 10.94 -2.27
CA GLY A 112 4.00 9.85 -3.15
C GLY A 112 4.71 8.74 -2.42
N VAL A 113 5.02 7.69 -3.16
CA VAL A 113 5.78 6.53 -2.69
C VAL A 113 6.83 6.19 -3.73
N GLU A 114 8.05 5.88 -3.29
CA GLU A 114 9.14 5.35 -4.10
C GLU A 114 9.39 3.89 -3.74
N TYR A 115 9.68 3.07 -4.75
CA TYR A 115 10.02 1.65 -4.60
C TYR A 115 11.36 1.37 -5.23
N GLU A 116 12.25 0.70 -4.49
CA GLU A 116 13.52 0.21 -4.97
C GLU A 116 13.55 -1.32 -4.77
N TYR A 117 13.83 -2.09 -5.82
CA TYR A 117 13.76 -3.56 -5.79
C TYR A 117 15.13 -4.19 -5.90
N HIS A 118 15.40 -5.19 -5.04
CA HIS A 118 16.61 -6.01 -5.03
C HIS A 118 16.22 -7.47 -4.80
N ASP A 119 16.31 -8.33 -5.81
CA ASP A 119 15.96 -9.77 -5.73
C ASP A 119 14.65 -10.01 -4.94
N HIS A 120 14.76 -10.44 -3.68
CA HIS A 120 13.65 -10.71 -2.77
C HIS A 120 13.40 -9.57 -1.77
N GLU A 121 13.85 -8.36 -2.04
CA GLU A 121 13.68 -7.21 -1.17
C GLU A 121 13.08 -6.03 -1.94
N ALA A 122 12.21 -5.26 -1.28
CA ALA A 122 11.75 -3.97 -1.75
C ALA A 122 11.94 -2.92 -0.65
N ILE A 123 12.54 -1.80 -0.99
CA ILE A 123 12.64 -0.64 -0.11
C ILE A 123 11.56 0.35 -0.54
N ILE A 124 10.69 0.71 0.40
CA ILE A 124 9.53 1.58 0.17
C ILE A 124 9.74 2.87 0.95
N ARG A 125 9.74 4.03 0.27
CA ARG A 125 9.93 5.35 0.88
C ARG A 125 8.73 6.23 0.63
N TYR A 126 8.29 6.94 1.65
CA TYR A 126 7.23 7.94 1.52
C TYR A 126 7.84 9.29 1.14
N LEU A 127 7.19 10.01 0.23
CA LEU A 127 7.72 11.22 -0.39
C LEU A 127 6.95 12.47 0.02
N ASP A 128 7.68 13.59 0.16
CA ASP A 128 7.11 14.93 0.29
C ASP A 128 6.69 15.52 -1.09
N SER A 129 6.20 16.75 -1.10
CA SER A 129 5.78 17.45 -2.33
C SER A 129 6.91 17.65 -3.34
N GLU A 130 8.17 17.70 -2.88
CA GLU A 130 9.36 17.89 -3.70
C GLU A 130 9.98 16.57 -4.19
N GLY A 131 9.52 15.41 -3.64
CA GLY A 131 10.04 14.10 -3.97
C GLY A 131 11.14 13.61 -3.05
N ASN A 132 11.39 14.28 -1.92
CA ASN A 132 12.35 13.80 -0.93
C ASN A 132 11.65 12.82 0.02
N THR A 133 12.41 11.86 0.55
CA THR A 133 11.91 10.97 1.59
C THR A 133 11.46 11.76 2.82
N MET A 134 10.23 11.52 3.29
CA MET A 134 9.65 12.19 4.44
C MET A 134 9.24 11.19 5.54
N PRO A 135 9.20 11.61 6.81
CA PRO A 135 8.69 10.75 7.87
C PRO A 135 7.16 10.63 7.79
N LEU A 136 6.68 9.40 7.92
CA LEU A 136 5.27 9.07 8.11
C LEU A 136 5.08 8.66 9.58
N ALA A 137 4.69 9.62 10.43
CA ALA A 137 4.71 9.47 11.89
C ALA A 137 6.13 9.17 12.42
N THR A 138 6.45 7.91 12.77
CA THR A 138 7.74 7.53 13.35
C THR A 138 8.72 6.94 12.34
N TYR A 139 8.27 6.50 11.18
CA TYR A 139 9.10 5.89 10.14
C TYR A 139 8.99 6.66 8.82
N SER A 140 9.96 6.48 7.95
CA SER A 140 10.00 7.04 6.60
C SER A 140 10.15 5.95 5.53
N THR A 141 10.66 4.82 5.95
CA THR A 141 11.07 3.72 5.06
C THR A 141 10.60 2.39 5.61
N ILE A 142 10.11 1.53 4.71
CA ILE A 142 9.84 0.13 4.99
C ILE A 142 10.84 -0.69 4.17
N VAL A 143 11.56 -1.60 4.82
CA VAL A 143 12.32 -2.65 4.13
C VAL A 143 11.46 -3.91 4.16
N ARG A 144 11.07 -4.37 2.98
CA ARG A 144 10.16 -5.48 2.75
C ARG A 144 10.89 -6.69 2.18
N THR A 145 10.71 -7.86 2.77
CA THR A 145 11.15 -9.13 2.17
C THR A 145 10.01 -9.72 1.34
N LEU A 146 10.34 -10.25 0.17
CA LEU A 146 9.41 -10.91 -0.74
C LEU A 146 9.72 -12.40 -0.82
N ASP A 147 8.67 -13.23 -0.95
CA ASP A 147 8.83 -14.65 -1.28
C ASP A 147 9.02 -14.86 -2.79
N ASP A 148 9.24 -16.13 -3.20
CA ASP A 148 9.41 -16.51 -4.60
C ASP A 148 8.20 -16.17 -5.52
N ALA A 149 7.04 -15.93 -4.94
CA ALA A 149 5.84 -15.48 -5.64
C ALA A 149 5.70 -13.95 -5.67
N GLY A 150 6.65 -13.21 -5.10
CA GLY A 150 6.64 -11.75 -5.00
C GLY A 150 5.71 -11.20 -3.91
N ARG A 151 5.27 -12.04 -2.96
CA ARG A 151 4.39 -11.62 -1.87
C ARG A 151 5.22 -11.09 -0.69
N ALA A 152 4.73 -10.05 -0.03
CA ALA A 152 5.37 -9.46 1.14
C ALA A 152 5.35 -10.41 2.33
N VAL A 153 6.51 -10.88 2.78
CA VAL A 153 6.67 -11.75 3.95
C VAL A 153 6.95 -10.93 5.20
N ASP A 154 8.01 -10.14 5.18
CA ASP A 154 8.38 -9.29 6.31
C ASP A 154 8.35 -7.82 5.91
N ASP A 155 7.94 -6.95 6.84
CA ASP A 155 8.14 -5.50 6.76
C ASP A 155 8.85 -5.05 8.03
N TYR A 156 9.94 -4.26 7.89
CA TYR A 156 10.62 -3.58 8.99
C TYR A 156 10.64 -2.08 8.77
N TYR A 157 10.46 -1.32 9.86
CA TYR A 157 10.28 0.13 9.85
C TYR A 157 11.56 0.87 10.22
N TYR A 158 11.92 1.89 9.42
CA TYR A 158 13.13 2.68 9.57
C TYR A 158 12.82 4.18 9.50
N ASN A 159 13.60 4.99 10.24
CA ASN A 159 13.56 6.43 10.13
C ASN A 159 14.44 6.94 8.96
N LEU A 160 14.53 8.28 8.79
CA LEU A 160 15.34 8.92 7.74
C LEU A 160 16.83 8.54 7.79
N ASP A 161 17.36 8.22 8.97
CA ASP A 161 18.75 7.79 9.15
C ASP A 161 18.95 6.26 9.02
N MET A 162 17.94 5.56 8.50
CA MET A 162 17.90 4.09 8.37
C MET A 162 18.13 3.37 9.71
N GLN A 163 17.69 3.98 10.82
CA GLN A 163 17.68 3.32 12.11
C GLN A 163 16.33 2.63 12.32
N PRO A 164 16.31 1.37 12.82
CA PRO A 164 15.07 0.69 13.12
C PRO A 164 14.23 1.47 14.14
N VAL A 165 12.96 1.66 13.88
CA VAL A 165 12.01 2.39 14.75
C VAL A 165 10.75 1.58 15.00
N GLN A 166 10.09 1.87 16.11
CA GLN A 166 8.80 1.28 16.41
C GLN A 166 7.67 2.05 15.69
N TRP A 167 6.77 1.28 15.09
CA TRP A 167 5.45 1.74 14.68
C TRP A 167 4.39 0.83 15.28
N THR A 168 3.37 1.42 15.93
CA THR A 168 2.31 0.67 16.65
C THR A 168 2.83 -0.37 17.66
N GLY A 169 3.99 -0.10 18.30
CA GLY A 169 4.58 -0.96 19.34
C GLY A 169 5.49 -2.09 18.82
N CYS A 170 5.65 -2.25 17.51
CA CYS A 170 6.53 -3.25 16.90
C CYS A 170 7.57 -2.60 15.98
N TYR A 171 8.65 -3.31 15.68
CA TYR A 171 9.69 -2.90 14.73
C TYR A 171 9.42 -3.44 13.32
N GLY A 172 8.56 -4.42 13.21
CA GLY A 172 8.17 -5.02 11.93
C GLY A 172 7.02 -5.98 12.10
N ILE A 173 6.59 -6.56 10.97
CA ILE A 173 5.55 -7.57 10.91
C ILE A 173 6.00 -8.72 10.02
N HIS A 174 5.58 -9.93 10.33
CA HIS A 174 5.70 -11.13 9.48
C HIS A 174 4.32 -11.59 9.03
N ARG A 175 4.20 -12.03 7.79
CA ARG A 175 2.97 -12.55 7.19
C ARG A 175 3.15 -14.01 6.79
N ASP A 176 2.22 -14.85 7.22
CA ASP A 176 2.08 -16.22 6.72
C ASP A 176 0.96 -16.28 5.68
N TYR A 177 1.18 -17.07 4.64
CA TYR A 177 0.21 -17.29 3.56
C TYR A 177 -0.20 -18.76 3.51
N ASP A 178 -1.48 -19.01 3.23
CA ASP A 178 -1.99 -20.36 3.03
C ASP A 178 -1.68 -20.91 1.62
N GLY A 179 -2.13 -22.13 1.35
CA GLY A 179 -1.92 -22.79 0.05
C GLY A 179 -2.61 -22.10 -1.14
N ASN A 180 -3.56 -21.20 -0.88
CA ASN A 180 -4.25 -20.41 -1.90
C ASN A 180 -3.55 -19.06 -2.12
N GLY A 181 -2.53 -18.73 -1.31
CA GLY A 181 -1.82 -17.47 -1.34
C GLY A 181 -2.51 -16.34 -0.57
N TRP A 182 -3.48 -16.64 0.27
CA TRP A 182 -4.13 -15.65 1.13
C TRP A 182 -3.34 -15.48 2.42
N ASN A 183 -3.09 -14.21 2.82
CA ASN A 183 -2.53 -13.91 4.12
C ASN A 183 -3.51 -14.40 5.20
N ASN A 184 -3.09 -15.34 6.03
CA ASN A 184 -3.90 -15.93 7.08
C ASN A 184 -3.37 -15.64 8.48
N ARG A 185 -2.17 -15.01 8.60
CA ARG A 185 -1.58 -14.65 9.88
C ARG A 185 -0.62 -13.48 9.75
N ILE A 186 -0.69 -12.56 10.71
CA ILE A 186 0.28 -11.47 10.88
C ILE A 186 0.87 -11.59 12.28
N THR A 187 2.20 -11.64 12.37
CA THR A 187 2.94 -11.61 13.63
C THR A 187 3.67 -10.28 13.76
N TYR A 188 3.49 -9.58 14.89
CA TYR A 188 4.19 -8.34 15.20
C TYR A 188 5.54 -8.67 15.82
N LEU A 189 6.61 -8.01 15.34
CA LEU A 189 7.99 -8.37 15.63
C LEU A 189 8.69 -7.29 16.44
N ASP A 190 9.51 -7.72 17.41
CA ASP A 190 10.47 -6.86 18.06
C ASP A 190 11.70 -6.59 17.17
N ARG A 191 12.69 -5.86 17.69
CA ARG A 191 13.93 -5.54 16.97
C ARG A 191 14.77 -6.77 16.59
N ASN A 192 14.56 -7.90 17.26
CA ASN A 192 15.30 -9.16 17.05
C ASN A 192 14.48 -10.16 16.21
N GLY A 193 13.33 -9.75 15.69
CA GLY A 193 12.44 -10.62 14.92
C GLY A 193 11.63 -11.59 15.78
N GLN A 194 11.47 -11.33 17.09
CA GLN A 194 10.66 -12.15 17.97
C GLN A 194 9.27 -11.55 18.16
N PRO A 195 8.22 -12.38 18.36
CA PRO A 195 6.87 -11.88 18.61
C PRO A 195 6.82 -10.90 19.77
N VAL A 196 6.16 -9.74 19.58
CA VAL A 196 5.98 -8.69 20.59
C VAL A 196 4.53 -8.22 20.58
N LEU A 197 4.02 -7.79 21.76
CA LEU A 197 2.69 -7.18 21.82
C LEU A 197 2.71 -5.83 21.09
N CYS A 198 1.84 -5.67 20.11
CA CYS A 198 1.59 -4.37 19.48
C CYS A 198 0.79 -3.45 20.41
N SER A 199 0.60 -2.19 20.00
CA SER A 199 -0.19 -1.21 20.78
C SER A 199 -1.63 -1.62 21.06
N SER A 200 -2.17 -2.56 20.29
CA SER A 200 -3.51 -3.12 20.49
C SER A 200 -3.54 -4.32 21.45
N GLY A 201 -2.40 -4.68 22.06
CA GLY A 201 -2.32 -5.66 23.14
C GLY A 201 -2.23 -7.13 22.71
N TYR A 202 -1.98 -7.41 21.44
CA TYR A 202 -1.75 -8.76 20.92
C TYR A 202 -0.44 -8.83 20.11
N ALA A 203 0.11 -10.02 19.93
CA ALA A 203 1.34 -10.24 19.16
C ALA A 203 1.05 -10.86 17.79
N ILE A 204 -0.08 -11.55 17.66
CA ILE A 204 -0.44 -12.28 16.45
C ILE A 204 -1.91 -12.01 16.14
N ASN A 205 -2.20 -11.75 14.87
CA ASN A 205 -3.55 -11.72 14.33
C ASN A 205 -3.70 -12.85 13.30
N GLU A 206 -4.63 -13.78 13.53
CA GLU A 206 -4.96 -14.88 12.62
C GLU A 206 -6.32 -14.64 11.98
N TYR A 207 -6.41 -14.91 10.67
CA TYR A 207 -7.62 -14.76 9.88
C TYR A 207 -8.21 -16.13 9.51
N LYS A 208 -9.50 -16.29 9.74
CA LYS A 208 -10.28 -17.40 9.18
C LYS A 208 -10.97 -16.93 7.91
N ARG A 209 -10.89 -17.73 6.85
CA ARG A 209 -11.46 -17.38 5.55
C ARG A 209 -12.43 -18.49 5.08
N ASP A 210 -13.38 -18.09 4.23
CA ASP A 210 -14.21 -19.02 3.46
C ASP A 210 -13.49 -19.51 2.19
N GLU A 211 -14.19 -20.31 1.39
CA GLU A 211 -13.64 -20.87 0.14
C GLU A 211 -13.39 -19.81 -0.93
N GLU A 212 -14.07 -18.66 -0.84
CA GLU A 212 -13.92 -17.50 -1.72
C GLU A 212 -12.80 -16.54 -1.25
N GLY A 213 -12.21 -16.76 -0.07
CA GLY A 213 -11.14 -15.95 0.50
C GLY A 213 -11.62 -14.81 1.39
N ASN A 214 -12.92 -14.66 1.63
CA ASN A 214 -13.45 -13.62 2.52
C ASN A 214 -13.10 -13.95 3.97
N VAL A 215 -12.69 -12.93 4.75
CA VAL A 215 -12.43 -13.07 6.18
C VAL A 215 -13.74 -13.31 6.91
N THR A 216 -13.86 -14.48 7.57
CA THR A 216 -15.03 -14.90 8.36
C THR A 216 -14.79 -14.82 9.87
N GLY A 217 -13.55 -14.56 10.31
CA GLY A 217 -13.19 -14.37 11.69
C GLY A 217 -11.76 -13.93 11.87
N GLU A 218 -11.51 -13.23 12.98
CA GLU A 218 -10.20 -12.77 13.43
C GLU A 218 -9.93 -13.29 14.83
N PHE A 219 -8.70 -13.73 15.09
CA PHE A 219 -8.25 -14.26 16.37
C PHE A 219 -6.96 -13.56 16.78
N TYR A 220 -6.93 -13.09 18.02
CA TYR A 220 -5.79 -12.40 18.59
C TYR A 220 -5.08 -13.31 19.57
N LEU A 221 -3.75 -13.43 19.44
CA LEU A 221 -2.93 -14.28 20.29
C LEU A 221 -1.82 -13.45 20.95
N ASP A 222 -1.36 -13.91 22.11
CA ASP A 222 -0.19 -13.36 22.79
C ASP A 222 1.12 -13.81 22.13
N THR A 223 2.26 -13.45 22.73
CA THR A 223 3.61 -13.83 22.24
C THR A 223 3.91 -15.32 22.33
N GLN A 224 3.14 -16.09 23.09
CA GLN A 224 3.25 -17.55 23.23
C GLN A 224 2.21 -18.30 22.35
N GLY A 225 1.38 -17.55 21.61
CA GLY A 225 0.31 -18.14 20.80
C GLY A 225 -0.96 -18.50 21.58
N ASN A 226 -1.13 -18.03 22.81
CA ASN A 226 -2.37 -18.24 23.53
C ASN A 226 -3.40 -17.18 23.16
N PRO A 227 -4.70 -17.52 23.12
CA PRO A 227 -5.75 -16.54 22.83
C PRO A 227 -5.73 -15.36 23.80
N THR A 228 -5.86 -14.16 23.26
CA THR A 228 -5.97 -12.90 24.01
C THR A 228 -7.07 -12.03 23.42
N LYS A 229 -7.27 -10.83 23.98
CA LYS A 229 -8.21 -9.85 23.45
C LYS A 229 -7.45 -8.67 22.87
N SER A 230 -8.02 -8.02 21.86
CA SER A 230 -7.59 -6.69 21.47
C SER A 230 -7.97 -5.69 22.55
N SER A 231 -7.07 -4.77 22.88
CA SER A 231 -7.36 -3.64 23.78
C SER A 231 -8.12 -2.51 23.08
N VAL A 232 -8.31 -2.60 21.78
CA VAL A 232 -9.07 -1.64 20.96
C VAL A 232 -10.45 -2.23 20.73
N GLY A 233 -11.47 -1.68 21.41
CA GLY A 233 -12.87 -2.07 21.21
C GLY A 233 -13.61 -2.59 22.43
N GLU A 234 -13.23 -2.16 23.64
CA GLU A 234 -14.13 -2.18 24.82
C GLU A 234 -14.80 -0.84 25.02
#